data_34279d473424b52b1c7aee1edaefe05b
#
_entry.id   34279d473424b52b1c7aee1edaefe05b
#
_cell.length_a   1.000
_cell.length_b   1.000
_cell.length_c   1.000
_cell.angle_alpha   90.00
_cell.angle_beta   90.00
_cell.angle_gamma   90.00
#
_symmetry.space_group_name_H-M   'P 1'
#
loop_
_entity.id
_entity.type
_entity.pdbx_description
1 polymer ?
#
loop_
_entity_poly.entity_id
_entity_poly.type
_entity_poly.pdbx_seq_one_letter_code
_entity_poly.pdbx_strand_id
1 'polypeptide(L)'
;MFVVILGIQAQDFSDEFESLINQEKPSLLPEKMLITQRVLWGEKGLLRKTGIVKLSLENREKELIVREKMLKAHQIIGYITFAGMIYQGILGGKLYNGDYSLYETHKTVGKVVTATYFTGAGLSLFTPPPLVSRKKEGLSNIRLHKILANVHVPAMIVTNIYADKQQGNKSYKKIHKASAYTAVASYTLAMFTIIFDF
;
A
#
# COMPACT_ATOMS: atom_id res chain seq x y z
N MET A 1 46.82 51.72 -8.98
CA MET A 1 45.40 51.43 -8.65
C MET A 1 44.91 50.20 -9.45
N PHE A 2 45.51 49.00 -9.19
CA PHE A 2 45.22 47.79 -9.97
C PHE A 2 45.21 46.48 -9.12
N VAL A 3 45.00 46.59 -7.80
CA VAL A 3 45.06 45.39 -6.91
C VAL A 3 43.72 44.98 -6.32
N VAL A 4 42.62 45.73 -6.55
CA VAL A 4 41.31 45.48 -5.88
C VAL A 4 40.39 44.55 -6.70
N ILE A 5 40.62 44.34 -7.99
CA ILE A 5 39.68 43.56 -8.84
C ILE A 5 39.91 42.04 -8.77
N LEU A 6 41.12 41.59 -8.44
CA LEU A 6 41.43 40.14 -8.34
C LEU A 6 40.86 39.48 -7.06
N GLY A 7 40.58 40.25 -6.02
CA GLY A 7 40.02 39.72 -4.76
C GLY A 7 38.53 39.34 -4.83
N ILE A 8 37.75 40.06 -5.66
CA ILE A 8 36.28 39.83 -5.77
C ILE A 8 35.98 38.59 -6.57
N GLN A 9 36.75 38.29 -7.65
CA GLN A 9 36.52 37.09 -8.45
C GLN A 9 36.90 35.79 -7.70
N ALA A 10 37.91 35.84 -6.83
CA ALA A 10 38.31 34.67 -6.05
C ALA A 10 37.31 34.32 -4.93
N GLN A 11 36.65 35.34 -4.37
CA GLN A 11 35.64 35.16 -3.31
C GLN A 11 34.33 34.63 -3.90
N ASP A 12 33.90 35.12 -5.05
CA ASP A 12 32.70 34.66 -5.76
C ASP A 12 32.85 33.21 -6.21
N PHE A 13 34.03 32.80 -6.68
CA PHE A 13 34.32 31.40 -7.05
C PHE A 13 34.36 30.46 -5.84
N SER A 14 34.86 30.92 -4.67
CA SER A 14 34.87 30.10 -3.46
C SER A 14 33.47 29.89 -2.90
N ASP A 15 32.61 30.91 -2.95
CA ASP A 15 31.21 30.85 -2.47
C ASP A 15 30.37 29.95 -3.40
N GLU A 16 30.59 30.03 -4.73
CA GLU A 16 29.96 29.12 -5.70
C GLU A 16 30.43 27.68 -5.51
N PHE A 17 31.74 27.47 -5.28
CA PHE A 17 32.31 26.15 -5.02
C PHE A 17 31.84 25.56 -3.70
N GLU A 18 31.74 26.36 -2.61
CA GLU A 18 31.13 25.93 -1.36
C GLU A 18 29.65 25.62 -1.51
N SER A 19 28.90 26.35 -2.31
CA SER A 19 27.49 26.05 -2.61
C SER A 19 27.32 24.75 -3.39
N LEU A 20 28.26 24.40 -4.25
CA LEU A 20 28.30 23.13 -4.99
C LEU A 20 28.70 21.96 -4.07
N ILE A 21 29.62 22.17 -3.14
CA ILE A 21 30.03 21.15 -2.15
C ILE A 21 28.93 20.94 -1.11
N ASN A 22 28.24 22.00 -0.70
CA ASN A 22 27.13 21.97 0.25
C ASN A 22 25.78 21.61 -0.37
N GLN A 23 25.73 21.30 -1.67
CA GLN A 23 24.54 20.64 -2.22
C GLN A 23 24.30 19.37 -1.42
N GLU A 24 23.25 19.38 -0.60
CA GLU A 24 22.84 18.24 0.22
C GLU A 24 22.84 16.98 -0.65
N LYS A 25 23.62 15.98 -0.23
CA LYS A 25 23.56 14.66 -0.87
C LYS A 25 22.09 14.27 -0.96
N PRO A 26 21.57 13.97 -2.14
CA PRO A 26 20.15 13.70 -2.33
C PRO A 26 19.71 12.63 -1.31
N SER A 27 18.68 12.92 -0.55
CA SER A 27 18.15 12.00 0.45
C SER A 27 17.82 10.66 -0.21
N LEU A 28 18.40 9.58 0.29
CA LEU A 28 18.17 8.22 -0.20
C LEU A 28 16.76 7.72 0.11
N LEU A 29 16.05 8.38 1.02
CA LEU A 29 14.69 8.01 1.44
C LEU A 29 13.73 9.19 1.22
N PRO A 30 12.46 8.92 0.88
CA PRO A 30 11.48 9.98 0.70
C PRO A 30 11.11 10.62 2.05
N GLU A 31 10.78 11.90 2.05
CA GLU A 31 10.32 12.63 3.24
C GLU A 31 9.09 11.99 3.88
N LYS A 32 8.16 11.50 3.05
CA LYS A 32 6.90 10.88 3.49
C LYS A 32 6.88 9.39 3.19
N MET A 33 6.76 8.60 4.24
CA MET A 33 6.65 7.14 4.18
C MET A 33 5.43 6.65 4.96
N LEU A 34 4.88 5.50 4.57
CA LEU A 34 3.93 4.77 5.40
C LEU A 34 4.60 4.36 6.72
N ILE A 35 3.81 4.23 7.79
CA ILE A 35 4.32 3.81 9.10
C ILE A 35 5.06 2.48 8.99
N THR A 36 4.49 1.50 8.29
CA THR A 36 5.10 0.19 8.05
C THR A 36 6.43 0.28 7.30
N GLN A 37 6.49 1.15 6.28
CA GLN A 37 7.72 1.41 5.54
C GLN A 37 8.79 2.06 6.42
N ARG A 38 8.38 3.03 7.26
CA ARG A 38 9.29 3.71 8.18
C ARG A 38 9.86 2.75 9.22
N VAL A 39 9.01 1.87 9.77
CA VAL A 39 9.43 0.87 10.77
C VAL A 39 10.40 -0.16 10.18
N LEU A 40 10.19 -0.61 8.94
CA LEU A 40 11.05 -1.62 8.32
C LEU A 40 12.25 -1.01 7.59
N TRP A 41 12.01 -0.05 6.70
CA TRP A 41 12.95 0.45 5.69
C TRP A 41 13.48 1.86 5.99
N GLY A 42 12.96 2.55 7.01
CA GLY A 42 13.40 3.88 7.37
C GLY A 42 14.89 3.90 7.78
N GLU A 43 15.47 5.09 7.93
CA GLU A 43 16.88 5.26 8.33
C GLU A 43 17.20 4.51 9.65
N LYS A 44 16.28 4.56 10.61
CA LYS A 44 16.32 3.84 11.89
C LYS A 44 15.40 2.60 11.90
N GLY A 45 15.02 2.10 10.71
CA GLY A 45 14.13 0.94 10.57
C GLY A 45 14.81 -0.38 10.97
N LEU A 46 13.98 -1.41 11.21
CA LEU A 46 14.46 -2.71 11.68
C LEU A 46 15.55 -3.30 10.77
N LEU A 47 15.36 -3.25 9.44
CA LEU A 47 16.33 -3.82 8.50
C LEU A 47 17.68 -3.07 8.49
N ARG A 48 17.69 -1.78 8.87
CA ARG A 48 18.91 -0.99 9.03
C ARG A 48 19.57 -1.30 10.37
N LYS A 49 18.79 -1.32 11.46
CA LYS A 49 19.30 -1.61 12.81
C LYS A 49 19.89 -3.00 12.94
N THR A 50 19.29 -4.00 12.29
CA THR A 50 19.79 -5.39 12.28
C THR A 50 20.97 -5.59 11.34
N GLY A 51 21.35 -4.58 10.55
CA GLY A 51 22.42 -4.68 9.57
C GLY A 51 22.11 -5.54 8.33
N ILE A 52 20.88 -6.07 8.22
CA ILE A 52 20.47 -6.90 7.08
C ILE A 52 20.58 -6.11 5.76
N VAL A 53 20.15 -4.84 5.77
CA VAL A 53 20.26 -3.95 4.61
C VAL A 53 20.79 -2.59 5.05
N LYS A 54 21.99 -2.21 4.61
CA LYS A 54 22.56 -0.89 4.89
C LYS A 54 21.92 0.18 3.97
N LEU A 55 21.82 1.42 4.47
CA LEU A 55 21.35 2.54 3.65
C LEU A 55 22.50 3.04 2.74
N SER A 56 22.47 2.62 1.48
CA SER A 56 23.43 3.00 0.43
C SER A 56 22.72 3.11 -0.91
N LEU A 57 23.30 3.78 -1.89
CA LEU A 57 22.75 3.88 -3.25
C LEU A 57 22.51 2.50 -3.85
N GLU A 58 23.50 1.60 -3.77
CA GLU A 58 23.40 0.24 -4.30
C GLU A 58 22.24 -0.55 -3.69
N ASN A 59 22.11 -0.50 -2.36
CA ASN A 59 21.02 -1.21 -1.69
C ASN A 59 19.66 -0.56 -1.99
N ARG A 60 19.62 0.78 -2.16
CA ARG A 60 18.37 1.45 -2.57
C ARG A 60 17.92 1.03 -3.96
N GLU A 61 18.82 0.84 -4.89
CA GLU A 61 18.51 0.30 -6.21
C GLU A 61 17.89 -1.10 -6.10
N LYS A 62 18.50 -2.00 -5.33
CA LYS A 62 17.96 -3.34 -5.06
C LYS A 62 16.58 -3.28 -4.39
N GLU A 63 16.40 -2.38 -3.43
CA GLU A 63 15.11 -2.16 -2.78
C GLU A 63 14.03 -1.68 -3.76
N LEU A 64 14.37 -0.84 -4.72
CA LEU A 64 13.41 -0.39 -5.73
C LEU A 64 12.99 -1.53 -6.67
N ILE A 65 13.90 -2.44 -7.01
CA ILE A 65 13.58 -3.66 -7.77
C ILE A 65 12.64 -4.57 -6.95
N VAL A 66 12.93 -4.76 -5.65
CA VAL A 66 12.06 -5.51 -4.75
C VAL A 66 10.68 -4.86 -4.66
N ARG A 67 10.63 -3.53 -4.54
CA ARG A 67 9.39 -2.76 -4.53
C ARG A 67 8.55 -3.02 -5.79
N GLU A 68 9.15 -2.96 -6.96
CA GLU A 68 8.47 -3.20 -8.23
C GLU A 68 7.85 -4.59 -8.26
N LYS A 69 8.63 -5.62 -7.91
CA LYS A 69 8.17 -7.01 -7.86
C LYS A 69 7.02 -7.21 -6.86
N MET A 70 7.13 -6.62 -5.66
CA MET A 70 6.09 -6.71 -4.64
C MET A 70 4.79 -6.01 -5.08
N LEU A 71 4.88 -4.83 -5.72
CA LEU A 71 3.70 -4.12 -6.21
C LEU A 71 3.06 -4.83 -7.41
N LYS A 72 3.85 -5.45 -8.29
CA LYS A 72 3.34 -6.28 -9.38
C LYS A 72 2.62 -7.52 -8.85
N ALA A 73 3.20 -8.19 -7.85
CA ALA A 73 2.55 -9.31 -7.18
C ALA A 73 1.27 -8.87 -6.45
N HIS A 74 1.28 -7.72 -5.76
CA HIS A 74 0.08 -7.11 -5.17
C HIS A 74 -1.03 -6.91 -6.21
N GLN A 75 -0.70 -6.41 -7.38
CA GLN A 75 -1.66 -6.20 -8.46
C GLN A 75 -2.26 -7.51 -8.96
N ILE A 76 -1.43 -8.54 -9.22
CA ILE A 76 -1.90 -9.85 -9.70
C ILE A 76 -2.80 -10.52 -8.65
N ILE A 77 -2.36 -10.56 -7.39
CA ILE A 77 -3.14 -11.11 -6.28
C ILE A 77 -4.42 -10.28 -6.08
N GLY A 78 -4.36 -8.98 -6.32
CA GLY A 78 -5.51 -8.09 -6.30
C GLY A 78 -6.61 -8.50 -7.28
N TYR A 79 -6.26 -8.82 -8.52
CA TYR A 79 -7.23 -9.33 -9.53
C TYR A 79 -7.83 -10.69 -9.12
N ILE A 80 -7.00 -11.61 -8.63
CA ILE A 80 -7.46 -12.92 -8.15
C ILE A 80 -8.43 -12.75 -6.98
N THR A 81 -8.07 -11.91 -6.02
CA THR A 81 -8.92 -11.58 -4.87
C THR A 81 -10.24 -10.97 -5.30
N PHE A 82 -10.22 -10.04 -6.26
CA PHE A 82 -11.43 -9.40 -6.79
C PHE A 82 -12.40 -10.43 -7.39
N ALA A 83 -11.92 -11.31 -8.26
CA ALA A 83 -12.74 -12.38 -8.81
C ALA A 83 -13.32 -13.30 -7.70
N GLY A 84 -12.49 -13.63 -6.71
CA GLY A 84 -12.93 -14.39 -5.54
C GLY A 84 -13.99 -13.67 -4.70
N MET A 85 -13.87 -12.35 -4.52
CA MET A 85 -14.86 -11.54 -3.78
C MET A 85 -16.21 -11.48 -4.51
N ILE A 86 -16.21 -11.38 -5.84
CA ILE A 86 -17.45 -11.43 -6.63
C ILE A 86 -18.14 -12.79 -6.45
N TYR A 87 -17.37 -13.88 -6.61
CA TYR A 87 -17.90 -15.23 -6.42
C TYR A 87 -18.43 -15.45 -5.00
N GLN A 88 -17.67 -14.99 -4.00
CA GLN A 88 -18.06 -15.03 -2.59
C GLN A 88 -19.35 -14.25 -2.32
N GLY A 89 -19.53 -13.10 -2.96
CA GLY A 89 -20.76 -12.30 -2.89
C GLY A 89 -21.98 -13.03 -3.45
N ILE A 90 -21.81 -13.75 -4.59
CA ILE A 90 -22.86 -14.57 -5.19
C ILE A 90 -23.26 -15.72 -4.25
N LEU A 91 -22.28 -16.46 -3.73
CA LEU A 91 -22.50 -17.55 -2.78
C LEU A 91 -23.21 -17.05 -1.52
N GLY A 92 -22.74 -15.94 -0.96
CA GLY A 92 -23.32 -15.31 0.23
C GLY A 92 -24.75 -14.81 0.02
N GLY A 93 -25.05 -14.29 -1.18
CA GLY A 93 -26.39 -13.87 -1.58
C GLY A 93 -27.37 -15.06 -1.64
N LYS A 94 -26.99 -16.16 -2.28
CA LYS A 94 -27.79 -17.39 -2.36
C LYS A 94 -28.02 -18.00 -0.97
N LEU A 95 -26.95 -18.07 -0.15
CA LEU A 95 -27.02 -18.56 1.22
C LEU A 95 -27.96 -17.71 2.09
N TYR A 96 -27.91 -16.39 1.92
CA TYR A 96 -28.79 -15.46 2.63
C TYR A 96 -30.27 -15.69 2.27
N ASN A 97 -30.57 -16.07 1.02
CA ASN A 97 -31.90 -16.36 0.50
C ASN A 97 -32.37 -17.78 0.79
N GLY A 98 -31.63 -18.58 1.57
CA GLY A 98 -32.07 -19.88 2.07
C GLY A 98 -31.40 -21.11 1.41
N ASP A 99 -30.50 -20.93 0.45
CA ASP A 99 -29.74 -22.05 -0.11
C ASP A 99 -28.59 -22.46 0.80
N TYR A 100 -28.92 -23.15 1.87
CA TYR A 100 -27.95 -23.59 2.88
C TYR A 100 -26.99 -24.70 2.38
N SER A 101 -27.25 -25.32 1.23
CA SER A 101 -26.33 -26.28 0.62
C SER A 101 -24.97 -25.66 0.27
N LEU A 102 -24.93 -24.35 0.07
CA LEU A 102 -23.73 -23.59 -0.28
C LEU A 102 -22.87 -23.14 0.93
N TYR A 103 -23.27 -23.51 2.17
CA TYR A 103 -22.60 -23.02 3.38
C TYR A 103 -21.11 -23.39 3.41
N GLU A 104 -20.76 -24.64 3.21
CA GLU A 104 -19.35 -25.09 3.23
C GLU A 104 -18.53 -24.51 2.08
N THR A 105 -19.15 -24.36 0.91
CA THR A 105 -18.50 -23.70 -0.24
C THR A 105 -18.22 -22.24 0.07
N HIS A 106 -19.21 -21.49 0.57
CA HIS A 106 -19.05 -20.09 0.96
C HIS A 106 -17.95 -19.92 2.02
N LYS A 107 -17.93 -20.79 3.03
CA LYS A 107 -16.93 -20.78 4.10
C LYS A 107 -15.51 -21.04 3.55
N THR A 108 -15.35 -22.03 2.69
CA THR A 108 -14.05 -22.40 2.10
C THR A 108 -13.52 -21.31 1.18
N VAL A 109 -14.36 -20.83 0.25
CA VAL A 109 -14.01 -19.73 -0.64
C VAL A 109 -13.69 -18.46 0.16
N GLY A 110 -14.45 -18.18 1.22
CA GLY A 110 -14.21 -17.05 2.12
C GLY A 110 -12.82 -17.08 2.75
N LYS A 111 -12.35 -18.25 3.20
CA LYS A 111 -10.97 -18.41 3.73
C LYS A 111 -9.91 -18.13 2.67
N VAL A 112 -10.10 -18.62 1.44
CA VAL A 112 -9.16 -18.38 0.34
C VAL A 112 -9.13 -16.89 -0.02
N VAL A 113 -10.30 -16.25 -0.17
CA VAL A 113 -10.41 -14.82 -0.43
C VAL A 113 -9.76 -13.99 0.67
N THR A 114 -9.97 -14.37 1.93
CA THR A 114 -9.32 -13.69 3.08
C THR A 114 -7.81 -13.82 3.02
N ALA A 115 -7.28 -15.01 2.76
CA ALA A 115 -5.85 -15.25 2.66
C ALA A 115 -5.22 -14.44 1.52
N THR A 116 -5.78 -14.49 0.31
CA THR A 116 -5.28 -13.72 -0.84
C THR A 116 -5.38 -12.22 -0.61
N TYR A 117 -6.48 -11.75 0.00
CA TYR A 117 -6.68 -10.35 0.36
C TYR A 117 -5.58 -9.81 1.28
N PHE A 118 -5.33 -10.46 2.42
CA PHE A 118 -4.33 -9.99 3.38
C PHE A 118 -2.90 -10.20 2.88
N THR A 119 -2.65 -11.20 2.06
CA THR A 119 -1.37 -11.35 1.36
C THR A 119 -1.13 -10.16 0.42
N GLY A 120 -2.12 -9.81 -0.41
CA GLY A 120 -2.04 -8.64 -1.28
C GLY A 120 -1.84 -7.34 -0.52
N ALA A 121 -2.61 -7.12 0.56
CA ALA A 121 -2.45 -5.94 1.43
C ALA A 121 -1.04 -5.88 2.05
N GLY A 122 -0.54 -6.99 2.56
CA GLY A 122 0.82 -7.10 3.12
C GLY A 122 1.89 -6.72 2.10
N LEU A 123 1.81 -7.21 0.88
CA LEU A 123 2.76 -6.87 -0.18
C LEU A 123 2.84 -5.36 -0.44
N SER A 124 1.72 -4.63 -0.39
CA SER A 124 1.73 -3.18 -0.59
C SER A 124 2.19 -2.40 0.64
N LEU A 125 1.79 -2.83 1.84
CA LEU A 125 2.10 -2.14 3.09
C LEU A 125 3.57 -2.28 3.51
N PHE A 126 4.19 -3.44 3.26
CA PHE A 126 5.55 -3.75 3.68
C PHE A 126 6.59 -3.58 2.56
N THR A 127 6.17 -3.14 1.39
CA THR A 127 7.08 -2.84 0.27
C THR A 127 8.07 -1.74 0.62
N PRO A 128 9.34 -1.79 0.12
CA PRO A 128 10.28 -0.69 0.29
C PRO A 128 9.71 0.65 -0.16
N PRO A 129 10.09 1.78 0.45
CA PRO A 129 9.60 3.09 0.07
C PRO A 129 10.05 3.49 -1.35
N PRO A 130 9.32 4.38 -2.05
CA PRO A 130 9.76 4.93 -3.33
C PRO A 130 11.02 5.79 -3.14
N LEU A 131 11.69 6.14 -4.24
CA LEU A 131 12.87 7.02 -4.17
C LEU A 131 12.46 8.45 -3.77
N VAL A 132 11.37 8.94 -4.35
CA VAL A 132 10.87 10.31 -4.14
C VAL A 132 9.42 10.30 -3.68
N SER A 133 9.08 11.20 -2.77
CA SER A 133 7.68 11.46 -2.42
C SER A 133 6.97 12.12 -3.60
N ARG A 134 5.95 11.44 -4.15
CA ARG A 134 5.14 12.06 -5.20
C ARG A 134 4.34 13.22 -4.62
N LYS A 135 4.72 14.47 -4.92
CA LYS A 135 3.87 15.63 -4.75
C LYS A 135 2.94 15.68 -5.97
N LYS A 136 1.76 15.07 -5.88
CA LYS A 136 0.66 15.37 -6.79
C LYS A 136 -0.34 16.25 -6.06
N GLU A 137 -0.63 17.40 -6.61
CA GLU A 137 -1.75 18.23 -6.19
C GLU A 137 -3.06 17.57 -6.65
N GLY A 138 -4.10 17.64 -5.80
CA GLY A 138 -5.41 17.09 -6.11
C GLY A 138 -5.59 15.59 -5.83
N LEU A 139 -6.71 15.07 -6.33
CA LEU A 139 -7.09 13.66 -6.24
C LEU A 139 -6.41 12.89 -7.38
N SER A 140 -5.34 12.18 -7.08
CA SER A 140 -4.74 11.23 -8.04
C SER A 140 -5.31 9.83 -7.82
N ASN A 141 -5.29 8.98 -8.86
CA ASN A 141 -5.73 7.59 -8.80
C ASN A 141 -5.14 6.82 -7.62
N ILE A 142 -3.84 6.98 -7.36
CA ILE A 142 -3.17 6.35 -6.21
C ILE A 142 -3.68 6.91 -4.88
N ARG A 143 -3.99 8.21 -4.79
CA ARG A 143 -4.55 8.80 -3.56
C ARG A 143 -5.96 8.28 -3.32
N LEU A 144 -6.78 8.23 -4.37
CA LEU A 144 -8.13 7.68 -4.28
C LEU A 144 -8.11 6.19 -3.91
N HIS A 145 -7.23 5.40 -4.55
CA HIS A 145 -7.00 4.01 -4.17
C HIS A 145 -6.68 3.86 -2.67
N LYS A 146 -5.79 4.69 -2.12
CA LYS A 146 -5.44 4.65 -0.69
C LYS A 146 -6.62 5.03 0.22
N ILE A 147 -7.44 6.01 -0.19
CA ILE A 147 -8.64 6.40 0.56
C ILE A 147 -9.62 5.21 0.61
N LEU A 148 -9.87 4.58 -0.52
CA LEU A 148 -10.75 3.41 -0.62
C LEU A 148 -10.17 2.21 0.14
N ALA A 149 -8.85 2.05 0.16
CA ALA A 149 -8.18 1.03 0.98
C ALA A 149 -8.43 1.22 2.48
N ASN A 150 -8.48 2.46 2.96
CA ASN A 150 -8.83 2.76 4.36
C ASN A 150 -10.29 2.44 4.69
N VAL A 151 -11.15 2.21 3.69
CA VAL A 151 -12.52 1.73 3.87
C VAL A 151 -12.60 0.21 3.79
N HIS A 152 -12.05 -0.40 2.72
CA HIS A 152 -12.21 -1.84 2.52
C HIS A 152 -11.38 -2.69 3.50
N VAL A 153 -10.24 -2.19 4.02
CA VAL A 153 -9.43 -2.96 4.98
C VAL A 153 -10.18 -3.15 6.31
N PRO A 154 -10.70 -2.11 6.99
CA PRO A 154 -11.52 -2.29 8.18
C PRO A 154 -12.79 -3.11 7.91
N ALA A 155 -13.46 -2.87 6.77
CA ALA A 155 -14.65 -3.62 6.40
C ALA A 155 -14.36 -5.12 6.26
N MET A 156 -13.22 -5.49 5.64
CA MET A 156 -12.79 -6.89 5.50
C MET A 156 -12.46 -7.52 6.86
N ILE A 157 -11.82 -6.78 7.76
CA ILE A 157 -11.55 -7.24 9.13
C ILE A 157 -12.87 -7.53 9.86
N VAL A 158 -13.83 -6.59 9.82
CA VAL A 158 -15.15 -6.77 10.44
C VAL A 158 -15.88 -7.96 9.83
N THR A 159 -15.85 -8.12 8.50
CA THR A 159 -16.46 -9.27 7.81
C THR A 159 -15.94 -10.59 8.37
N ASN A 160 -14.62 -10.70 8.54
CA ASN A 160 -14.00 -11.93 9.07
C ASN A 160 -14.30 -12.15 10.57
N ILE A 161 -14.30 -11.11 11.39
CA ILE A 161 -14.64 -11.21 12.82
C ILE A 161 -16.06 -11.77 13.01
N TYR A 162 -17.00 -11.37 12.15
CA TYR A 162 -18.40 -11.79 12.27
C TYR A 162 -18.74 -13.01 11.42
N ALA A 163 -17.80 -13.53 10.60
CA ALA A 163 -18.04 -14.72 9.78
C ALA A 163 -18.39 -15.95 10.61
N ASP A 164 -17.65 -16.21 11.69
CA ASP A 164 -17.89 -17.35 12.57
C ASP A 164 -18.94 -17.07 13.64
N LYS A 165 -19.11 -15.80 14.06
CA LYS A 165 -20.02 -15.40 15.13
C LYS A 165 -21.49 -15.30 14.71
N GLN A 166 -21.77 -15.30 13.40
CA GLN A 166 -23.12 -15.06 12.88
C GLN A 166 -24.10 -16.24 13.09
N GLN A 167 -23.62 -17.45 13.39
CA GLN A 167 -24.45 -18.62 13.57
C GLN A 167 -25.44 -18.39 14.72
N GLY A 168 -26.76 -18.49 14.44
CA GLY A 168 -27.83 -18.27 15.40
C GLY A 168 -28.07 -16.81 15.81
N ASN A 169 -27.24 -15.83 15.39
CA ASN A 169 -27.38 -14.43 15.77
C ASN A 169 -27.73 -13.53 14.57
N LYS A 170 -28.98 -13.08 14.52
CA LYS A 170 -29.49 -12.24 13.41
C LYS A 170 -28.74 -10.89 13.29
N SER A 171 -28.33 -10.29 14.41
CA SER A 171 -27.59 -9.02 14.39
C SER A 171 -26.19 -9.20 13.79
N TYR A 172 -25.48 -10.25 14.17
CA TYR A 172 -24.15 -10.55 13.63
C TYR A 172 -24.21 -10.93 12.15
N LYS A 173 -25.27 -11.63 11.71
CA LYS A 173 -25.51 -11.90 10.28
C LYS A 173 -25.68 -10.60 9.48
N LYS A 174 -26.38 -9.61 10.02
CA LYS A 174 -26.53 -8.28 9.40
C LYS A 174 -25.19 -7.54 9.30
N ILE A 175 -24.38 -7.56 10.39
CA ILE A 175 -23.06 -6.91 10.42
C ILE A 175 -22.13 -7.56 9.39
N HIS A 176 -22.03 -8.90 9.38
CA HIS A 176 -21.24 -9.63 8.39
C HIS A 176 -21.64 -9.25 6.96
N LYS A 177 -22.94 -9.26 6.65
CA LYS A 177 -23.45 -8.89 5.33
C LYS A 177 -23.11 -7.45 4.96
N ALA A 178 -23.37 -6.50 5.85
CA ALA A 178 -23.12 -5.08 5.60
C ALA A 178 -21.63 -4.80 5.37
N SER A 179 -20.76 -5.33 6.24
CA SER A 179 -19.32 -5.16 6.11
C SER A 179 -18.76 -5.86 4.85
N ALA A 180 -19.29 -7.03 4.47
CA ALA A 180 -18.90 -7.72 3.24
C ALA A 180 -19.23 -6.90 1.98
N TYR A 181 -20.44 -6.34 1.89
CA TYR A 181 -20.82 -5.47 0.79
C TYR A 181 -19.99 -4.17 0.75
N THR A 182 -19.71 -3.57 1.93
CA THR A 182 -18.83 -2.41 2.01
C THR A 182 -17.42 -2.75 1.53
N ALA A 183 -16.88 -3.90 1.93
CA ALA A 183 -15.57 -4.36 1.48
C ALA A 183 -15.54 -4.55 -0.04
N VAL A 184 -16.50 -5.29 -0.61
CA VAL A 184 -16.57 -5.54 -2.06
C VAL A 184 -16.72 -4.25 -2.84
N ALA A 185 -17.66 -3.37 -2.46
CA ALA A 185 -17.92 -2.13 -3.18
C ALA A 185 -16.69 -1.20 -3.17
N SER A 186 -16.10 -0.95 -2.00
CA SER A 186 -14.92 -0.08 -1.89
C SER A 186 -13.68 -0.71 -2.52
N TYR A 187 -13.53 -2.03 -2.50
CA TYR A 187 -12.46 -2.73 -3.20
C TYR A 187 -12.61 -2.62 -4.73
N THR A 188 -13.84 -2.80 -5.25
CA THR A 188 -14.17 -2.62 -6.67
C THR A 188 -13.81 -1.22 -7.14
N LEU A 189 -14.22 -0.19 -6.39
CA LEU A 189 -13.88 1.19 -6.70
C LEU A 189 -12.36 1.41 -6.64
N ALA A 190 -11.65 0.84 -5.67
CA ALA A 190 -10.21 0.93 -5.57
C ALA A 190 -9.50 0.27 -6.77
N MET A 191 -10.02 -0.84 -7.29
CA MET A 191 -9.51 -1.47 -8.51
C MET A 191 -9.70 -0.56 -9.73
N PHE A 192 -10.87 0.05 -9.88
CA PHE A 192 -11.15 0.96 -11.00
C PHE A 192 -10.22 2.17 -11.01
N THR A 193 -9.83 2.70 -9.86
CA THR A 193 -8.89 3.84 -9.80
C THR A 193 -7.49 3.50 -10.32
N ILE A 194 -7.14 2.22 -10.43
CA ILE A 194 -5.83 1.78 -10.95
C ILE A 194 -5.94 1.34 -12.42
N ILE A 195 -7.10 0.83 -12.84
CA ILE A 195 -7.33 0.36 -14.21
C ILE A 195 -7.57 1.54 -15.14
N PHE A 196 -8.34 2.53 -14.69
CA PHE A 196 -8.69 3.71 -15.48
C PHE A 196 -7.86 4.91 -15.00
N ASP A 197 -7.11 5.52 -15.91
CA ASP A 197 -6.38 6.77 -15.64
C ASP A 197 -7.34 7.94 -15.86
N PHE A 198 -7.55 8.76 -14.79
CA PHE A 198 -8.42 9.94 -14.81
C PHE A 198 -7.58 11.20 -14.75
#